data_20b30a6beabf9b825ba666178bb8f968
#
_entry.id   20b30a6beabf9b825ba666178bb8f968
#
_cell.length_a   1.000
_cell.length_b   1.000
_cell.length_c   1.000
_cell.angle_alpha   90.00
_cell.angle_beta   90.00
_cell.angle_gamma   90.00
#
_symmetry.space_group_name_H-M   'P 1'
#
loop_
_entity.id
_entity.type
_entity.pdbx_description
1 polymer ?
#
loop_
_entity_poly.entity_id
_entity_poly.type
_entity_poly.pdbx_seq_one_letter_code
_entity_poly.pdbx_strand_id
1 'polypeptide(L)'
;MKTYQYQVLRYLPDLVTGEFINVGLVFLEPETPFLRAQVITNAKRLNSFFPDAASQLLLPSLSYFADAINQQGAQLSNQKAPASSISKLVLITEALMQPNNAAWQLTPVAQGLTPDPEASFASLYSRLIKR
;
A
#
# COMPACT_ATOMS: atom_id res chain seq x y z
N MET A 1 22.44 -4.21 5.07
CA MET A 1 21.11 -3.62 4.94
C MET A 1 20.54 -3.84 3.56
N LYS A 2 19.24 -4.01 3.47
CA LYS A 2 18.52 -4.24 2.20
C LYS A 2 17.75 -3.00 1.82
N THR A 3 17.68 -2.73 0.52
CA THR A 3 16.90 -1.62 -0.01
C THR A 3 15.44 -2.04 -0.15
N TYR A 4 14.51 -1.22 0.34
CA TYR A 4 13.09 -1.42 0.14
C TYR A 4 12.48 -0.25 -0.62
N GLN A 5 11.31 -0.50 -1.22
CA GLN A 5 10.47 0.49 -1.86
C GLN A 5 9.11 0.50 -1.18
N TYR A 6 8.46 1.66 -1.13
CA TYR A 6 7.10 1.72 -0.63
C TYR A 6 6.31 2.82 -1.33
N GLN A 7 4.99 2.64 -1.31
CA GLN A 7 4.02 3.64 -1.75
C GLN A 7 2.92 3.75 -0.70
N VAL A 8 2.39 4.95 -0.54
CA VAL A 8 1.25 5.19 0.35
C VAL A 8 -0.01 5.27 -0.50
N LEU A 9 -1.06 4.55 -0.08
CA LEU A 9 -2.37 4.64 -0.70
C LEU A 9 -3.16 5.74 0.00
N ARG A 10 -3.67 6.68 -0.79
CA ARG A 10 -4.40 7.85 -0.31
C ARG A 10 -5.82 7.85 -0.83
N TYR A 11 -6.73 8.30 0.01
CA TYR A 11 -8.07 8.67 -0.42
C TYR A 11 -8.09 10.17 -0.66
N LEU A 12 -8.36 10.56 -1.90
CA LEU A 12 -8.39 11.97 -2.33
C LEU A 12 -9.68 12.17 -3.13
N PRO A 13 -10.80 12.52 -2.43
CA PRO A 13 -12.11 12.58 -3.10
C PRO A 13 -12.28 13.76 -4.04
N ASP A 14 -11.53 14.85 -3.84
CA ASP A 14 -11.68 16.06 -4.64
C ASP A 14 -10.29 16.60 -5.00
N LEU A 15 -9.95 16.55 -6.30
CA LEU A 15 -8.68 17.03 -6.80
C LEU A 15 -8.50 18.54 -6.63
N VAL A 16 -9.61 19.29 -6.61
CA VAL A 16 -9.56 20.76 -6.50
C VAL A 16 -9.12 21.18 -5.12
N THR A 17 -9.69 20.58 -4.07
CA THR A 17 -9.28 20.89 -2.70
C THR A 17 -7.93 20.31 -2.34
N GLY A 18 -7.57 19.17 -2.95
CA GLY A 18 -6.32 18.48 -2.66
C GLY A 18 -6.26 17.83 -1.29
N GLU A 19 -7.38 17.84 -0.54
CA GLU A 19 -7.41 17.19 0.77
C GLU A 19 -7.40 15.67 0.63
N PHE A 20 -6.59 15.01 1.44
CA PHE A 20 -6.45 13.56 1.39
C PHE A 20 -6.19 12.97 2.76
N ILE A 21 -6.39 11.67 2.86
CA ILE A 21 -6.02 10.89 4.04
C ILE A 21 -5.28 9.63 3.60
N ASN A 22 -4.22 9.29 4.31
CA ASN A 22 -3.48 8.05 4.06
C ASN A 22 -4.29 6.87 4.60
N VAL A 23 -4.56 5.89 3.75
CA VAL A 23 -5.41 4.75 4.08
C VAL A 23 -4.72 3.41 3.94
N GLY A 24 -3.52 3.37 3.39
CA GLY A 24 -2.79 2.13 3.25
C GLY A 24 -1.33 2.31 2.90
N LEU A 25 -0.58 1.23 3.04
CA LEU A 25 0.85 1.17 2.75
C LEU A 25 1.14 -0.08 1.95
N VAL A 26 1.91 0.05 0.87
CA VAL A 26 2.44 -1.06 0.09
C VAL A 26 3.96 -1.02 0.17
N PHE A 27 4.59 -2.17 0.41
CA PHE A 27 6.02 -2.23 0.75
C PHE A 27 6.64 -3.45 0.06
N LEU A 28 7.77 -3.25 -0.58
CA LEU A 28 8.53 -4.31 -1.24
C LEU A 28 10.00 -4.24 -0.86
N GLU A 29 10.51 -5.35 -0.34
CA GLU A 29 11.94 -5.59 -0.23
C GLU A 29 12.26 -6.85 -1.05
N PRO A 30 12.97 -6.72 -2.18
CA PRO A 30 13.06 -7.82 -3.15
C PRO A 30 13.99 -8.96 -2.77
N GLU A 31 14.96 -8.74 -1.89
CA GLU A 31 15.97 -9.77 -1.59
C GLU A 31 15.45 -10.90 -0.71
N THR A 32 14.59 -10.61 0.26
CA THR A 32 14.02 -11.62 1.18
C THR A 32 13.17 -12.68 0.45
N PRO A 33 12.27 -12.47 -0.54
CA PRO A 33 11.53 -11.27 -0.85
C PRO A 33 10.38 -11.02 0.13
N PHE A 34 10.08 -9.77 0.38
CA PHE A 34 9.02 -9.34 1.28
C PHE A 34 8.15 -8.32 0.57
N LEU A 35 6.93 -8.72 0.25
CA LEU A 35 5.92 -7.83 -0.35
C LEU A 35 4.67 -7.87 0.52
N ARG A 36 4.24 -6.72 1.01
CA ARG A 36 3.10 -6.64 1.90
C ARG A 36 2.33 -5.35 1.69
N ALA A 37 1.01 -5.44 1.82
CA ALA A 37 0.13 -4.29 1.88
C ALA A 37 -0.73 -4.38 3.14
N GLN A 38 -1.01 -3.23 3.74
CA GLN A 38 -1.93 -3.13 4.87
C GLN A 38 -2.75 -1.85 4.70
N VAL A 39 -4.05 -1.95 4.92
CA VAL A 39 -4.99 -0.86 4.75
C VAL A 39 -5.84 -0.71 6.00
N ILE A 40 -6.50 0.44 6.16
CA ILE A 40 -7.44 0.64 7.27
C ILE A 40 -8.59 -0.37 7.17
N THR A 41 -9.09 -0.81 8.33
CA THR A 41 -10.15 -1.83 8.40
C THR A 41 -11.47 -1.29 8.93
N ASN A 42 -11.48 -0.06 9.48
CA ASN A 42 -12.70 0.56 9.98
C ASN A 42 -12.83 1.97 9.42
N ALA A 43 -14.04 2.49 9.48
CA ALA A 43 -14.39 3.76 8.86
C ALA A 43 -14.14 4.98 9.74
N LYS A 44 -13.74 4.81 10.97
CA LYS A 44 -13.66 5.94 11.93
C LYS A 44 -12.78 7.07 11.43
N ARG A 45 -11.55 6.74 11.04
CA ARG A 45 -10.59 7.74 10.55
C ARG A 45 -11.08 8.38 9.26
N LEU A 46 -11.59 7.54 8.33
CA LEU A 46 -12.07 8.00 7.05
C LEU A 46 -13.23 8.98 7.21
N ASN A 47 -14.23 8.62 7.99
CA ASN A 47 -15.42 9.44 8.21
C ASN A 47 -15.15 10.66 9.08
N SER A 48 -14.11 10.63 9.90
CA SER A 48 -13.68 11.78 10.68
C SER A 48 -13.22 12.93 9.80
N PHE A 49 -12.50 12.63 8.71
CA PHE A 49 -12.00 13.62 7.76
C PHE A 49 -12.99 13.87 6.61
N PHE A 50 -13.72 12.85 6.19
CA PHE A 50 -14.64 12.92 5.06
C PHE A 50 -15.97 12.27 5.48
N PRO A 51 -16.86 13.02 6.17
CA PRO A 51 -18.11 12.46 6.68
C PRO A 51 -19.02 11.86 5.61
N ASP A 52 -18.92 12.37 4.37
CA ASP A 52 -19.73 11.90 3.24
C ASP A 52 -19.10 10.73 2.48
N ALA A 53 -17.94 10.24 2.93
CA ALA A 53 -17.29 9.13 2.26
C ALA A 53 -18.16 7.87 2.33
N ALA A 54 -18.30 7.20 1.19
CA ALA A 54 -19.05 5.95 1.08
C ALA A 54 -18.21 4.78 1.60
N SER A 55 -17.97 4.74 2.92
CA SER A 55 -17.08 3.76 3.54
C SER A 55 -17.50 2.31 3.29
N GLN A 56 -18.81 2.06 3.13
CA GLN A 56 -19.33 0.73 2.82
C GLN A 56 -18.84 0.20 1.47
N LEU A 57 -18.54 1.10 0.52
CA LEU A 57 -17.97 0.73 -0.77
C LEU A 57 -16.45 0.80 -0.76
N LEU A 58 -15.89 1.75 -0.03
CA LEU A 58 -14.45 2.03 -0.04
C LEU A 58 -13.64 0.99 0.72
N LEU A 59 -14.10 0.57 1.90
CA LEU A 59 -13.35 -0.39 2.71
C LEU A 59 -13.19 -1.76 2.04
N PRO A 60 -14.24 -2.36 1.43
CA PRO A 60 -14.04 -3.61 0.68
C PRO A 60 -13.07 -3.47 -0.49
N SER A 61 -13.09 -2.33 -1.17
CA SER A 61 -12.18 -2.05 -2.27
C SER A 61 -10.71 -2.03 -1.81
N LEU A 62 -10.44 -1.39 -0.67
CA LEU A 62 -9.12 -1.37 -0.06
C LEU A 62 -8.67 -2.78 0.34
N SER A 63 -9.56 -3.52 0.97
CA SER A 63 -9.28 -4.89 1.40
C SER A 63 -8.95 -5.79 0.20
N TYR A 64 -9.69 -5.66 -0.88
CA TYR A 64 -9.45 -6.42 -2.10
C TYR A 64 -8.04 -6.13 -2.66
N PHE A 65 -7.67 -4.86 -2.73
CA PHE A 65 -6.35 -4.45 -3.21
C PHE A 65 -5.24 -5.02 -2.32
N ALA A 66 -5.37 -4.88 -1.00
CA ALA A 66 -4.38 -5.38 -0.06
C ALA A 66 -4.23 -6.90 -0.15
N ASP A 67 -5.34 -7.62 -0.26
CA ASP A 67 -5.33 -9.08 -0.38
C ASP A 67 -4.63 -9.51 -1.66
N ALA A 68 -4.85 -8.82 -2.77
CA ALA A 68 -4.20 -9.12 -4.04
C ALA A 68 -2.67 -8.94 -3.95
N ILE A 69 -2.22 -7.86 -3.31
CA ILE A 69 -0.80 -7.62 -3.08
C ILE A 69 -0.20 -8.73 -2.20
N ASN A 70 -0.88 -9.07 -1.11
CA ASN A 70 -0.38 -10.06 -0.16
C ASN A 70 -0.35 -11.47 -0.75
N GLN A 71 -1.31 -11.82 -1.61
CA GLN A 71 -1.28 -13.09 -2.34
C GLN A 71 -0.10 -13.16 -3.28
N GLN A 72 0.21 -12.08 -3.97
CA GLN A 72 1.39 -12.02 -4.82
C GLN A 72 2.66 -12.14 -4.01
N GLY A 73 2.72 -11.53 -2.83
CA GLY A 73 3.84 -11.66 -1.91
C GLY A 73 4.09 -13.10 -1.47
N ALA A 74 3.02 -13.85 -1.18
CA ALA A 74 3.13 -15.26 -0.84
C ALA A 74 3.68 -16.08 -2.01
N GLN A 75 3.24 -15.81 -3.23
CA GLN A 75 3.76 -16.48 -4.42
C GLN A 75 5.24 -16.21 -4.64
N LEU A 76 5.68 -14.97 -4.46
CA LEU A 76 7.09 -14.59 -4.59
C LEU A 76 7.97 -15.32 -3.58
N SER A 77 7.50 -15.44 -2.34
CA SER A 77 8.23 -16.14 -1.29
C SER A 77 8.40 -17.64 -1.62
N ASN A 78 7.41 -18.23 -2.27
CA ASN A 78 7.42 -19.66 -2.60
C ASN A 78 8.21 -19.98 -3.86
N GLN A 79 8.32 -19.05 -4.79
CA GLN A 79 8.93 -19.32 -6.11
C GLN A 79 10.43 -19.14 -6.13
N LYS A 80 11.04 -18.59 -5.09
CA LYS A 80 12.48 -18.29 -5.04
C LYS A 80 12.96 -17.54 -6.29
N ALA A 81 12.14 -16.62 -6.79
CA ALA A 81 12.46 -15.84 -7.97
C ALA A 81 13.72 -15.00 -7.73
N PRO A 82 14.58 -14.79 -8.75
CA PRO A 82 15.72 -13.89 -8.60
C PRO A 82 15.28 -12.48 -8.20
N ALA A 83 16.05 -11.82 -7.36
CA ALA A 83 15.75 -10.46 -6.92
C ALA A 83 15.55 -9.50 -8.09
N SER A 84 16.25 -9.73 -9.21
CA SER A 84 16.14 -8.93 -10.41
C SER A 84 14.77 -8.98 -11.07
N SER A 85 13.98 -10.04 -10.86
CA SER A 85 12.64 -10.18 -11.45
C SER A 85 11.56 -9.47 -10.63
N ILE A 86 11.89 -8.96 -9.43
CA ILE A 86 10.93 -8.35 -8.50
C ILE A 86 11.37 -6.93 -8.14
N SER A 87 12.12 -6.28 -9.01
CA SER A 87 12.87 -5.09 -8.63
C SER A 87 12.05 -3.81 -8.52
N LYS A 88 10.79 -3.79 -9.00
CA LYS A 88 10.03 -2.53 -9.08
C LYS A 88 8.63 -2.67 -8.53
N LEU A 89 8.40 -2.05 -7.38
CA LEU A 89 7.08 -2.02 -6.75
C LEU A 89 6.03 -1.40 -7.66
N VAL A 90 6.37 -0.36 -8.39
CA VAL A 90 5.42 0.36 -9.25
C VAL A 90 4.77 -0.56 -10.29
N LEU A 91 5.52 -1.53 -10.83
CA LEU A 91 4.96 -2.46 -11.82
C LEU A 91 3.90 -3.38 -11.20
N ILE A 92 4.12 -3.77 -9.95
CA ILE A 92 3.18 -4.61 -9.22
C ILE A 92 1.91 -3.83 -8.89
N THR A 93 2.06 -2.64 -8.34
CA THR A 93 0.91 -1.83 -7.90
C THR A 93 0.08 -1.34 -9.08
N GLU A 94 0.70 -0.95 -10.18
CA GLU A 94 -0.04 -0.53 -11.38
C GLU A 94 -0.87 -1.67 -11.97
N ALA A 95 -0.33 -2.90 -11.96
CA ALA A 95 -1.05 -4.06 -12.48
C ALA A 95 -2.28 -4.41 -11.65
N LEU A 96 -2.28 -4.11 -10.35
CA LEU A 96 -3.35 -4.47 -9.43
C LEU A 96 -4.31 -3.33 -9.12
N MET A 97 -3.93 -2.09 -9.43
CA MET A 97 -4.80 -0.93 -9.25
C MET A 97 -5.91 -0.94 -10.31
N GLN A 98 -7.15 -0.77 -9.85
CA GLN A 98 -8.29 -0.71 -10.78
C GLN A 98 -8.36 0.68 -11.42
N PRO A 99 -8.43 0.76 -12.77
CA PRO A 99 -8.37 2.05 -13.44
C PRO A 99 -9.53 3.01 -13.16
N ASN A 100 -10.65 2.50 -12.68
CA ASN A 100 -11.86 3.32 -12.44
C ASN A 100 -11.97 3.87 -11.03
N ASN A 101 -10.95 3.68 -10.20
CA ASN A 101 -11.00 4.11 -8.82
C ASN A 101 -10.30 5.45 -8.64
N ALA A 102 -10.93 6.50 -9.17
CA ALA A 102 -10.34 7.84 -9.23
C ALA A 102 -10.06 8.46 -7.86
N ALA A 103 -10.78 8.02 -6.80
CA ALA A 103 -10.59 8.52 -5.46
C ALA A 103 -9.37 7.96 -4.77
N TRP A 104 -8.84 6.82 -5.23
CA TRP A 104 -7.66 6.17 -4.67
C TRP A 104 -6.43 6.55 -5.47
N GLN A 105 -5.38 6.97 -4.79
CA GLN A 105 -4.12 7.31 -5.45
C GLN A 105 -2.96 6.71 -4.69
N LEU A 106 -1.96 6.23 -5.43
CA LEU A 106 -0.69 5.81 -4.87
C LEU A 106 0.30 6.95 -5.00
N THR A 107 1.07 7.19 -3.93
CA THR A 107 2.17 8.14 -3.99
C THR A 107 3.27 7.61 -4.91
N PRO A 108 4.16 8.49 -5.41
CA PRO A 108 5.38 8.02 -6.06
C PRO A 108 6.17 7.08 -5.14
N VAL A 109 6.93 6.17 -5.74
CA VAL A 109 7.73 5.21 -4.99
C VAL A 109 8.80 5.95 -4.19
N ALA A 110 8.88 5.64 -2.90
CA ALA A 110 9.96 6.06 -2.02
C ALA A 110 10.84 4.87 -1.67
N GLN A 111 12.06 5.12 -1.25
CA GLN A 111 13.04 4.08 -0.94
C GLN A 111 13.66 4.28 0.42
N GLY A 112 14.16 3.20 0.99
CA GLY A 112 14.89 3.23 2.25
C GLY A 112 15.76 2.00 2.40
N LEU A 113 16.49 1.95 3.50
CA LEU A 113 17.34 0.81 3.86
C LEU A 113 16.81 0.17 5.14
N THR A 114 16.85 -1.14 5.20
CA THR A 114 16.37 -1.87 6.37
C THR A 114 17.23 -3.10 6.68
N PRO A 115 17.53 -3.36 7.96
CA PRO A 115 18.06 -4.65 8.38
C PRO A 115 16.97 -5.70 8.57
N ASP A 116 15.70 -5.26 8.72
CA ASP A 116 14.58 -6.14 9.01
C ASP A 116 13.32 -5.57 8.32
N PRO A 117 12.94 -6.14 7.15
CA PRO A 117 11.80 -5.62 6.38
C PRO A 117 10.49 -5.60 7.18
N GLU A 118 10.23 -6.63 7.97
CA GLU A 118 8.99 -6.70 8.75
C GLU A 118 8.90 -5.58 9.79
N ALA A 119 9.99 -5.30 10.49
CA ALA A 119 10.04 -4.23 11.48
C ALA A 119 9.89 -2.85 10.80
N SER A 120 10.54 -2.66 9.67
CA SER A 120 10.43 -1.40 8.92
C SER A 120 9.03 -1.17 8.41
N PHE A 121 8.37 -2.23 7.90
CA PHE A 121 6.98 -2.14 7.45
C PHE A 121 6.07 -1.70 8.60
N ALA A 122 6.17 -2.35 9.75
CA ALA A 122 5.35 -2.03 10.92
C ALA A 122 5.56 -0.58 11.38
N SER A 123 6.80 -0.13 11.41
CA SER A 123 7.15 1.23 11.80
C SER A 123 6.57 2.26 10.83
N LEU A 124 6.71 2.03 9.52
CA LEU A 124 6.15 2.93 8.51
C LEU A 124 4.62 3.00 8.59
N TYR A 125 3.97 1.85 8.74
CA TYR A 125 2.51 1.81 8.84
C TYR A 125 2.02 2.61 10.05
N SER A 126 2.67 2.43 11.18
CA SER A 126 2.32 3.15 12.40
C SER A 126 2.48 4.67 12.23
N ARG A 127 3.54 5.10 11.58
CA ARG A 127 3.83 6.52 11.39
C ARG A 127 2.96 7.18 10.33
N LEU A 128 2.64 6.46 9.25
CA LEU A 128 1.96 7.04 8.08
C LEU A 128 0.45 6.86 8.13
N ILE A 129 -0.02 5.76 8.71
CA ILE A 129 -1.43 5.38 8.64
C ILE A 129 -2.13 5.46 10.00
N LYS A 130 -1.53 4.95 11.07
CA LYS A 130 -2.17 4.85 12.39
C LYS A 130 -2.10 6.13 13.22
N ARG A 131 -1.53 7.15 12.73
CA ARG A 131 -1.35 8.40 13.46
C ARG A 131 -2.62 9.03 13.96
#